data_8b89b1bfe9b4604f039e6722e6a28e21
#
_entry.id   8b89b1bfe9b4604f039e6722e6a28e21
#
_cell.length_a   1.000
_cell.length_b   1.000
_cell.length_c   1.000
_cell.angle_alpha   90.00
_cell.angle_beta   90.00
_cell.angle_gamma   90.00
#
_symmetry.space_group_name_H-M   'P 1'
#
loop_
_entity.id
_entity.type
_entity.pdbx_description
1 polymer ?
#
loop_
_entity_poly.entity_id
_entity_poly.type
_entity_poly.pdbx_seq_one_letter_code
_entity_poly.pdbx_strand_id
1 'polypeptide(L)'
;MSSFVRHIPEGDNRERMVCADCGYVAYENPKVVVGSVVVADGRVLMCRRAIEPRKGFWTLPAGFMELGETLEEGAAREALEEAEAAITIEGILGIFSIARISQVQVIFRARFSDSSTPVFGPGPESLDVRLFGPNEIPWQEIAFPSVHWALNAWRDAGSGPMGKPAGNPLDDRRGAHRMPKPPTKPGLTKESAP
;
A
#
# COMPACT_ATOMS: atom_id res chain seq x y z
N MET A 1 29.08 -17.52 14.65
CA MET A 1 27.95 -17.01 13.86
C MET A 1 27.06 -18.20 13.55
N SER A 2 25.78 -18.14 13.94
CA SER A 2 24.85 -19.23 13.64
C SER A 2 24.66 -19.36 12.13
N SER A 3 24.83 -20.58 11.60
CA SER A 3 24.63 -20.84 10.17
C SER A 3 23.21 -21.34 9.92
N PHE A 4 22.54 -20.75 8.91
CA PHE A 4 21.23 -21.21 8.47
C PHE A 4 21.35 -22.01 7.19
N VAL A 5 20.69 -23.17 7.15
CA VAL A 5 20.61 -24.04 5.98
C VAL A 5 19.17 -24.23 5.54
N ARG A 6 18.96 -24.42 4.22
CA ARG A 6 17.64 -24.73 3.68
C ARG A 6 17.42 -26.25 3.67
N HIS A 7 16.40 -26.70 4.36
CA HIS A 7 15.89 -28.08 4.25
C HIS A 7 14.43 -28.15 4.74
N ILE A 8 13.78 -29.27 4.51
CA ILE A 8 12.43 -29.53 4.99
C ILE A 8 12.55 -30.03 6.44
N PRO A 9 12.10 -29.25 7.45
CA PRO A 9 12.09 -29.70 8.85
C PRO A 9 11.15 -30.90 9.05
N GLU A 10 11.40 -31.69 10.09
CA GLU A 10 10.50 -32.78 10.47
C GLU A 10 9.07 -32.25 10.71
N GLY A 11 8.08 -32.89 10.08
CA GLY A 11 6.67 -32.50 10.17
C GLY A 11 6.24 -31.35 9.25
N ASP A 12 7.16 -30.75 8.45
CA ASP A 12 6.82 -29.74 7.43
C ASP A 12 6.76 -30.38 6.02
N ASN A 13 6.22 -29.64 5.06
CA ASN A 13 6.13 -30.02 3.65
C ASN A 13 6.86 -29.06 2.71
N ARG A 14 7.63 -28.11 3.25
CA ARG A 14 8.35 -27.07 2.51
C ARG A 14 9.74 -26.84 3.09
N GLU A 15 10.66 -26.42 2.24
CA GLU A 15 11.96 -25.95 2.70
C GLU A 15 11.82 -24.69 3.55
N ARG A 16 12.55 -24.67 4.68
CA ARG A 16 12.68 -23.55 5.59
C ARG A 16 14.14 -23.23 5.83
N MET A 17 14.40 -22.03 6.31
CA MET A 17 15.71 -21.68 6.88
C MET A 17 15.77 -22.26 8.30
N VAL A 18 16.68 -23.21 8.53
CA VAL A 18 16.85 -23.86 9.82
C VAL A 18 18.25 -23.58 10.36
N CYS A 19 18.35 -23.17 11.61
CA CYS A 19 19.63 -22.97 12.27
C CYS A 19 20.32 -24.33 12.46
N ALA A 20 21.52 -24.48 11.90
CA ALA A 20 22.31 -25.70 12.00
C ALA A 20 22.78 -26.01 13.43
N ASP A 21 22.88 -24.99 14.28
CA ASP A 21 23.40 -25.13 15.64
C ASP A 21 22.33 -25.55 16.66
N CYS A 22 21.10 -25.02 16.54
CA CYS A 22 20.05 -25.25 17.54
C CYS A 22 18.70 -25.78 16.98
N GLY A 23 18.61 -25.97 15.67
CA GLY A 23 17.39 -26.46 15.02
C GLY A 23 16.25 -25.44 14.92
N TYR A 24 16.45 -24.17 15.30
CA TYR A 24 15.44 -23.15 15.16
C TYR A 24 14.98 -23.01 13.70
N VAL A 25 13.68 -23.07 13.47
CA VAL A 25 13.06 -22.89 12.15
C VAL A 25 12.59 -21.46 11.97
N ALA A 26 13.21 -20.75 11.04
CA ALA A 26 12.80 -19.40 10.68
C ALA A 26 11.60 -19.45 9.71
N TYR A 27 10.39 -19.31 10.23
CA TYR A 27 9.19 -19.20 9.41
C TYR A 27 9.07 -17.81 8.79
N GLU A 28 8.91 -17.78 7.47
CA GLU A 28 8.60 -16.55 6.75
C GLU A 28 7.12 -16.54 6.38
N ASN A 29 6.40 -15.51 6.84
CA ASN A 29 5.00 -15.28 6.53
C ASN A 29 4.87 -14.18 5.46
N PRO A 30 3.75 -14.13 4.71
CA PRO A 30 3.46 -12.99 3.86
C PRO A 30 3.48 -11.69 4.68
N LYS A 31 4.06 -10.64 4.09
CA LYS A 31 4.06 -9.31 4.70
C LYS A 31 2.66 -8.72 4.63
N VAL A 32 2.20 -8.15 5.73
CA VAL A 32 0.96 -7.41 5.78
C VAL A 32 1.25 -5.94 5.48
N VAL A 33 0.51 -5.38 4.54
CA VAL A 33 0.47 -3.95 4.22
C VAL A 33 -0.88 -3.41 4.65
N VAL A 34 -0.89 -2.30 5.33
CA VAL A 34 -2.10 -1.60 5.77
C VAL A 34 -2.15 -0.22 5.15
N GLY A 35 -3.34 0.24 4.82
CA GLY A 35 -3.50 1.57 4.24
C GLY A 35 -4.96 2.00 4.17
N SER A 36 -5.19 3.19 3.67
CA SER A 36 -6.53 3.78 3.70
C SER A 36 -6.87 4.61 2.46
N VAL A 37 -8.12 4.49 2.04
CA VAL A 37 -8.82 5.44 1.18
C VAL A 37 -9.46 6.48 2.10
N VAL A 38 -8.77 7.59 2.31
CA VAL A 38 -9.23 8.70 3.16
C VAL A 38 -10.09 9.62 2.34
N VAL A 39 -11.34 9.85 2.76
CA VAL A 39 -12.32 10.60 2.00
C VAL A 39 -12.74 11.89 2.71
N ALA A 40 -12.78 12.99 1.96
CA ALA A 40 -13.37 14.27 2.37
C ALA A 40 -14.19 14.83 1.19
N ASP A 41 -15.45 15.18 1.42
CA ASP A 41 -16.35 15.80 0.43
C ASP A 41 -16.39 15.06 -0.91
N GLY A 42 -16.41 13.71 -0.87
CA GLY A 42 -16.42 12.87 -2.06
C GLY A 42 -15.09 12.83 -2.84
N ARG A 43 -14.01 13.35 -2.26
CA ARG A 43 -12.65 13.36 -2.82
C ARG A 43 -11.75 12.43 -2.01
N VAL A 44 -10.79 11.78 -2.66
CA VAL A 44 -9.84 10.85 -2.03
C VAL A 44 -8.47 11.48 -1.86
N LEU A 45 -7.86 11.27 -0.68
CA LEU A 45 -6.50 11.69 -0.39
C LEU A 45 -5.52 10.74 -1.07
N MET A 46 -4.55 11.31 -1.79
CA MET A 46 -3.48 10.54 -2.42
C MET A 46 -2.13 11.20 -2.19
N CYS A 47 -1.10 10.37 -2.06
CA CYS A 47 0.28 10.75 -1.83
C CYS A 47 1.10 10.54 -3.12
N ARG A 48 1.97 11.48 -3.48
CA ARG A 48 2.91 11.34 -4.57
C ARG A 48 4.25 10.85 -4.01
N ARG A 49 4.65 9.64 -4.33
CA ARG A 49 5.80 8.96 -3.73
C ARG A 49 7.12 9.72 -3.87
N ALA A 50 7.86 9.89 -2.77
CA ALA A 50 9.23 10.42 -2.77
C ALA A 50 10.28 9.31 -2.92
N ILE A 51 9.90 8.03 -2.68
CA ILE A 51 10.80 6.87 -2.60
C ILE A 51 10.54 5.84 -3.71
N GLU A 52 11.54 5.01 -3.99
CA GLU A 52 11.39 3.85 -4.86
C GLU A 52 10.70 2.66 -4.12
N PRO A 53 10.04 1.75 -4.81
CA PRO A 53 9.77 1.78 -6.25
C PRO A 53 8.71 2.81 -6.63
N ARG A 54 8.71 3.25 -7.88
CA ARG A 54 7.68 4.15 -8.45
C ARG A 54 7.68 5.56 -7.87
N LYS A 55 8.85 6.10 -7.56
CA LYS A 55 9.01 7.52 -7.21
C LYS A 55 8.35 8.45 -8.23
N GLY A 56 7.60 9.44 -7.74
CA GLY A 56 6.87 10.41 -8.55
C GLY A 56 5.47 9.96 -9.00
N PHE A 57 5.06 8.72 -8.70
CA PHE A 57 3.71 8.20 -8.96
C PHE A 57 2.80 8.37 -7.74
N TRP A 58 1.50 8.38 -7.99
CA TRP A 58 0.48 8.54 -6.96
C TRP A 58 0.08 7.20 -6.33
N THR A 59 -0.14 7.22 -5.03
CA THR A 59 -0.59 6.08 -4.23
C THR A 59 -1.57 6.53 -3.16
N LEU A 60 -2.17 5.57 -2.47
CA LEU A 60 -2.85 5.80 -1.20
C LEU A 60 -1.82 5.78 -0.07
N PRO A 61 -2.04 6.45 1.06
CA PRO A 61 -1.20 6.28 2.25
C PRO A 61 -1.28 4.82 2.71
N ALA A 62 -0.13 4.12 2.69
CA ALA A 62 -0.04 2.70 2.99
C ALA A 62 1.39 2.20 3.10
N GLY A 63 1.67 1.38 4.11
CA GLY A 63 2.96 0.73 4.31
C GLY A 63 2.87 -0.60 5.06
N PHE A 64 3.99 -1.09 5.50
CA PHE A 64 4.05 -2.36 6.24
C PHE A 64 3.48 -2.19 7.64
N MET A 65 2.63 -3.15 8.04
CA MET A 65 2.20 -3.30 9.42
C MET A 65 3.41 -3.60 10.32
N GLU A 66 3.52 -2.90 11.43
CA GLU A 66 4.57 -3.12 12.41
C GLU A 66 4.17 -4.11 13.51
N LEU A 67 5.18 -4.61 14.24
CA LEU A 67 4.92 -5.52 15.36
C LEU A 67 4.24 -4.80 16.51
N GLY A 68 3.17 -5.39 17.02
CA GLY A 68 2.46 -4.88 18.20
C GLY A 68 1.35 -3.87 17.91
N GLU A 69 1.12 -3.52 16.64
CA GLU A 69 -0.02 -2.70 16.23
C GLU A 69 -1.18 -3.52 15.66
N THR A 70 -2.39 -3.01 15.75
CA THR A 70 -3.56 -3.52 15.03
C THR A 70 -3.53 -3.03 13.57
N LEU A 71 -4.35 -3.64 12.70
CA LEU A 71 -4.48 -3.21 11.30
C LEU A 71 -4.93 -1.75 11.18
N GLU A 72 -5.86 -1.32 12.06
CA GLU A 72 -6.39 0.03 12.11
C GLU A 72 -5.35 1.04 12.60
N GLU A 73 -4.58 0.68 13.64
CA GLU A 73 -3.48 1.52 14.15
C GLU A 73 -2.41 1.73 13.08
N GLY A 74 -2.00 0.66 12.38
CA GLY A 74 -1.04 0.76 11.30
C GLY A 74 -1.53 1.63 10.15
N ALA A 75 -2.80 1.48 9.72
CA ALA A 75 -3.36 2.30 8.66
C ALA A 75 -3.46 3.79 9.06
N ALA A 76 -3.75 4.07 10.34
CA ALA A 76 -3.79 5.44 10.86
C ALA A 76 -2.37 6.04 10.97
N ARG A 77 -1.38 5.26 11.41
CA ARG A 77 0.03 5.67 11.45
C ARG A 77 0.54 6.02 10.05
N GLU A 78 0.33 5.15 9.05
CA GLU A 78 0.74 5.40 7.66
C GLU A 78 0.11 6.67 7.08
N ALA A 79 -1.19 6.92 7.36
CA ALA A 79 -1.84 8.16 6.93
C ALA A 79 -1.20 9.40 7.58
N LEU A 80 -0.79 9.29 8.85
CA LEU A 80 -0.12 10.38 9.56
C LEU A 80 1.30 10.61 9.03
N GLU A 81 2.06 9.53 8.79
CA GLU A 81 3.46 9.59 8.35
C GLU A 81 3.61 10.05 6.91
N GLU A 82 2.79 9.53 5.99
CA GLU A 82 2.89 9.84 4.56
C GLU A 82 2.12 11.09 4.13
N ALA A 83 1.03 11.42 4.85
CA ALA A 83 0.12 12.50 4.47
C ALA A 83 -0.17 13.52 5.56
N GLU A 84 0.46 13.45 6.74
CA GLU A 84 0.17 14.29 7.92
C GLU A 84 -1.33 14.30 8.27
N ALA A 85 -2.06 13.25 7.89
CA ALA A 85 -3.51 13.15 8.00
C ALA A 85 -3.91 12.33 9.23
N ALA A 86 -4.52 12.97 10.23
CA ALA A 86 -5.21 12.27 11.30
C ALA A 86 -6.55 11.72 10.79
N ILE A 87 -6.74 10.40 10.87
CA ILE A 87 -7.90 9.72 10.30
C ILE A 87 -8.70 8.92 11.32
N THR A 88 -9.97 8.70 10.99
CA THR A 88 -10.88 7.77 11.67
C THR A 88 -11.26 6.66 10.69
N ILE A 89 -10.97 5.43 11.05
CA ILE A 89 -11.32 4.24 10.25
C ILE A 89 -12.83 4.01 10.30
N GLU A 90 -13.42 3.73 9.13
CA GLU A 90 -14.85 3.40 8.99
C GLU A 90 -15.08 1.90 8.81
N GLY A 91 -14.13 1.20 8.19
CA GLY A 91 -14.20 -0.25 7.99
C GLY A 91 -13.29 -0.73 6.86
N ILE A 92 -13.17 -2.05 6.71
CA ILE A 92 -12.35 -2.68 5.67
C ILE A 92 -13.02 -2.48 4.31
N LEU A 93 -12.35 -1.75 3.42
CA LEU A 93 -12.79 -1.54 2.04
C LEU A 93 -12.43 -2.74 1.15
N GLY A 94 -11.23 -3.29 1.32
CA GLY A 94 -10.78 -4.42 0.54
C GLY A 94 -9.57 -5.14 1.12
N ILE A 95 -9.44 -6.43 0.77
CA ILE A 95 -8.29 -7.28 1.11
C ILE A 95 -7.73 -7.83 -0.20
N PHE A 96 -6.49 -7.46 -0.51
CA PHE A 96 -5.85 -7.80 -1.78
C PHE A 96 -4.61 -8.66 -1.55
N SER A 97 -4.52 -9.79 -2.28
CA SER A 97 -3.39 -10.71 -2.21
C SER A 97 -2.44 -10.48 -3.38
N ILE A 98 -1.18 -10.18 -3.10
CA ILE A 98 -0.13 -10.01 -4.11
C ILE A 98 0.85 -11.18 -3.97
N ALA A 99 0.42 -12.37 -4.43
CA ALA A 99 1.17 -13.63 -4.25
C ALA A 99 2.60 -13.55 -4.82
N ARG A 100 2.79 -12.80 -5.91
CA ARG A 100 4.07 -12.58 -6.58
C ARG A 100 5.18 -12.04 -5.65
N ILE A 101 4.82 -11.24 -4.66
CA ILE A 101 5.75 -10.63 -3.69
C ILE A 101 5.42 -11.00 -2.25
N SER A 102 4.60 -12.02 -2.06
CA SER A 102 4.17 -12.51 -0.75
C SER A 102 3.66 -11.38 0.15
N GLN A 103 2.66 -10.62 -0.36
CA GLN A 103 1.99 -9.56 0.41
C GLN A 103 0.49 -9.79 0.49
N VAL A 104 -0.08 -9.40 1.63
CA VAL A 104 -1.52 -9.20 1.83
C VAL A 104 -1.72 -7.73 2.18
N GLN A 105 -2.59 -7.05 1.44
CA GLN A 105 -2.88 -5.64 1.65
C GLN A 105 -4.30 -5.49 2.20
N VAL A 106 -4.44 -4.86 3.36
CA VAL A 106 -5.72 -4.54 3.98
C VAL A 106 -5.93 -3.05 3.86
N ILE A 107 -6.90 -2.66 3.03
CA ILE A 107 -7.21 -1.26 2.75
C ILE A 107 -8.53 -0.89 3.41
N PHE A 108 -8.49 0.15 4.21
CA PHE A 108 -9.66 0.69 4.89
C PHE A 108 -10.30 1.84 4.13
N ARG A 109 -11.60 2.05 4.31
CA ARG A 109 -12.22 3.35 4.10
C ARG A 109 -12.08 4.14 5.40
N ALA A 110 -11.67 5.40 5.25
CA ALA A 110 -11.46 6.29 6.38
C ALA A 110 -11.92 7.72 6.02
N ARG A 111 -12.13 8.53 7.05
CA ARG A 111 -12.36 9.97 6.95
C ARG A 111 -11.34 10.71 7.79
N PHE A 112 -11.16 11.99 7.58
CA PHE A 112 -10.38 12.81 8.51
C PHE A 112 -11.03 12.81 9.89
N SER A 113 -10.22 12.77 10.95
CA SER A 113 -10.71 12.79 12.34
C SER A 113 -11.45 14.09 12.64
N ASP A 114 -10.93 15.23 12.15
CA ASP A 114 -11.68 16.47 12.05
C ASP A 114 -12.16 16.67 10.60
N SER A 115 -13.42 16.37 10.34
CA SER A 115 -14.01 16.53 9.02
C SER A 115 -14.36 17.98 8.67
N SER A 116 -14.41 18.88 9.66
CA SER A 116 -14.73 20.30 9.43
C SER A 116 -13.53 21.07 8.87
N THR A 117 -12.32 20.62 9.19
CA THR A 117 -11.07 21.25 8.74
C THR A 117 -10.02 20.16 8.42
N PRO A 118 -10.12 19.48 7.26
CA PRO A 118 -9.14 18.47 6.89
C PRO A 118 -7.73 19.06 6.82
N VAL A 119 -6.83 18.55 7.67
CA VAL A 119 -5.41 18.91 7.68
C VAL A 119 -4.64 17.77 7.06
N PHE A 120 -3.83 18.06 6.06
CA PHE A 120 -2.95 17.10 5.39
C PHE A 120 -1.79 17.83 4.69
N GLY A 121 -0.71 17.12 4.47
CA GLY A 121 0.49 17.63 3.81
C GLY A 121 1.47 16.50 3.51
N PRO A 122 2.54 16.76 2.75
CA PRO A 122 3.52 15.74 2.41
C PRO A 122 4.41 15.41 3.61
N GLY A 123 4.31 14.17 4.09
CA GLY A 123 5.29 13.61 5.01
C GLY A 123 6.62 13.27 4.30
N PRO A 124 7.60 12.71 5.03
CA PRO A 124 8.97 12.48 4.51
C PRO A 124 9.05 11.61 3.26
N GLU A 125 8.11 10.68 3.10
CA GLU A 125 8.04 9.75 1.96
C GLU A 125 7.15 10.24 0.81
N SER A 126 6.60 11.46 0.92
CA SER A 126 5.70 12.07 -0.05
C SER A 126 6.29 13.34 -0.67
N LEU A 127 6.24 13.46 -2.00
CA LEU A 127 6.59 14.67 -2.74
C LEU A 127 5.44 15.70 -2.75
N ASP A 128 4.22 15.20 -2.65
CA ASP A 128 2.99 15.99 -2.76
C ASP A 128 1.82 15.16 -2.20
N VAL A 129 0.82 15.82 -1.65
CA VAL A 129 -0.41 15.19 -1.14
C VAL A 129 -1.60 16.02 -1.59
N ARG A 130 -2.60 15.38 -2.18
CA ARG A 130 -3.78 16.08 -2.72
C ARG A 130 -5.07 15.28 -2.52
N LEU A 131 -6.16 16.02 -2.50
CA LEU A 131 -7.51 15.47 -2.63
C LEU A 131 -7.93 15.46 -4.11
N PHE A 132 -8.32 14.29 -4.63
CA PHE A 132 -8.79 14.11 -6.00
C PHE A 132 -10.27 13.74 -6.01
N GLY A 133 -11.05 14.45 -6.80
CA GLY A 133 -12.41 14.01 -7.13
C GLY A 133 -12.39 12.73 -8.00
N PRO A 134 -13.50 12.00 -8.10
CA PRO A 134 -13.58 10.74 -8.84
C PRO A 134 -13.13 10.85 -10.31
N ASN A 135 -13.31 12.01 -10.93
CA ASN A 135 -12.95 12.29 -12.32
C ASN A 135 -11.56 12.94 -12.47
N GLU A 136 -10.91 13.28 -11.35
CA GLU A 136 -9.60 13.95 -11.31
C GLU A 136 -8.45 12.96 -11.01
N ILE A 137 -8.78 11.72 -10.65
CA ILE A 137 -7.78 10.70 -10.32
C ILE A 137 -6.84 10.49 -11.50
N PRO A 138 -5.51 10.63 -11.29
CA PRO A 138 -4.50 10.50 -12.34
C PRO A 138 -4.21 9.02 -12.64
N TRP A 139 -5.16 8.29 -13.21
CA TRP A 139 -5.12 6.84 -13.42
C TRP A 139 -3.84 6.33 -14.08
N GLN A 140 -3.26 7.10 -15.01
CA GLN A 140 -2.03 6.73 -15.72
C GLN A 140 -0.76 6.87 -14.86
N GLU A 141 -0.88 7.64 -13.77
CA GLU A 141 0.22 7.91 -12.85
C GLU A 141 0.08 7.16 -11.52
N ILE A 142 -0.80 6.17 -11.44
CA ILE A 142 -0.95 5.33 -10.25
C ILE A 142 0.26 4.39 -10.10
N ALA A 143 0.79 4.29 -8.88
CA ALA A 143 2.00 3.52 -8.60
C ALA A 143 1.82 2.00 -8.72
N PHE A 144 0.70 1.46 -8.23
CA PHE A 144 0.51 0.01 -8.06
C PHE A 144 -0.88 -0.46 -8.49
N PRO A 145 -1.00 -1.70 -9.01
CA PRO A 145 -2.30 -2.26 -9.40
C PRO A 145 -3.30 -2.29 -8.24
N SER A 146 -2.85 -2.59 -7.03
CA SER A 146 -3.72 -2.65 -5.83
C SER A 146 -4.34 -1.29 -5.48
N VAL A 147 -3.68 -0.19 -5.80
CA VAL A 147 -4.25 1.16 -5.65
C VAL A 147 -5.41 1.36 -6.63
N HIS A 148 -5.29 0.89 -7.88
CA HIS A 148 -6.41 0.87 -8.82
C HIS A 148 -7.60 0.07 -8.28
N TRP A 149 -7.34 -1.11 -7.68
CA TRP A 149 -8.40 -1.95 -7.15
C TRP A 149 -9.10 -1.29 -5.95
N ALA A 150 -8.33 -0.69 -5.05
CA ALA A 150 -8.87 0.02 -3.90
C ALA A 150 -9.71 1.25 -4.31
N LEU A 151 -9.22 2.06 -5.27
CA LEU A 151 -9.95 3.22 -5.78
C LEU A 151 -11.23 2.81 -6.51
N ASN A 152 -11.21 1.72 -7.29
CA ASN A 152 -12.42 1.18 -7.91
C ASN A 152 -13.40 0.68 -6.85
N ALA A 153 -12.94 -0.08 -5.84
CA ALA A 153 -13.79 -0.53 -4.73
C ALA A 153 -14.43 0.64 -3.98
N TRP A 154 -13.70 1.73 -3.77
CA TRP A 154 -14.24 2.95 -3.18
C TRP A 154 -15.34 3.58 -4.04
N ARG A 155 -15.11 3.70 -5.36
CA ARG A 155 -16.12 4.23 -6.29
C ARG A 155 -17.38 3.38 -6.33
N ASP A 156 -17.21 2.06 -6.34
CA ASP A 156 -18.33 1.10 -6.38
C ASP A 156 -19.13 1.09 -5.06
N ALA A 157 -18.45 1.25 -3.92
CA ALA A 157 -19.08 1.32 -2.60
C ALA A 157 -19.89 2.62 -2.39
N GLY A 158 -19.47 3.71 -3.06
CA GLY A 158 -20.09 5.03 -2.86
C GLY A 158 -19.99 5.52 -1.42
N SER A 159 -20.93 6.42 -1.02
CA SER A 159 -21.01 6.99 0.33
C SER A 159 -21.87 6.17 1.30
N GLY A 160 -22.40 5.03 0.87
CA GLY A 160 -23.28 4.17 1.68
C GLY A 160 -22.54 3.42 2.80
N PRO A 161 -23.28 2.65 3.61
CA PRO A 161 -22.70 1.78 4.62
C PRO A 161 -21.69 0.82 4.00
N MET A 162 -20.67 0.43 4.79
CA MET A 162 -19.68 -0.54 4.34
C MET A 162 -20.34 -1.90 4.05
N GLY A 163 -20.12 -2.38 2.84
CA GLY A 163 -20.55 -3.70 2.41
C GLY A 163 -19.49 -4.79 2.67
N LYS A 164 -19.60 -5.88 1.93
CA LYS A 164 -18.56 -6.92 1.93
C LYS A 164 -17.26 -6.34 1.37
N PRO A 165 -16.11 -6.56 2.03
CA PRO A 165 -14.81 -6.12 1.51
C PRO A 165 -14.54 -6.63 0.10
N ALA A 166 -13.98 -5.77 -0.74
CA ALA A 166 -13.52 -6.14 -2.07
C ALA A 166 -12.32 -7.10 -1.98
N GLY A 167 -12.11 -7.90 -3.02
CA GLY A 167 -10.93 -8.74 -3.20
C GLY A 167 -10.24 -8.43 -4.52
N ASN A 168 -9.24 -9.24 -4.86
CA ASN A 168 -8.58 -9.16 -6.16
C ASN A 168 -9.61 -9.28 -7.30
N PRO A 169 -9.41 -8.56 -8.41
CA PRO A 169 -10.24 -8.72 -9.62
C PRO A 169 -10.19 -10.17 -10.12
N LEU A 170 -11.26 -10.60 -10.81
CA LEU A 170 -11.40 -11.98 -11.28
C LEU A 170 -10.32 -12.39 -12.29
N ASP A 171 -9.82 -11.44 -13.09
CA ASP A 171 -8.75 -11.60 -14.06
C ASP A 171 -7.34 -11.53 -13.46
N ASP A 172 -7.21 -11.10 -12.18
CA ASP A 172 -5.93 -11.08 -11.48
C ASP A 172 -6.02 -11.57 -10.02
N ARG A 173 -6.61 -12.74 -9.80
CA ARG A 173 -6.81 -13.33 -8.46
C ARG A 173 -5.53 -13.52 -7.65
N ARG A 174 -4.37 -13.55 -8.29
CA ARG A 174 -3.06 -13.75 -7.63
C ARG A 174 -2.23 -12.48 -7.50
N GLY A 175 -2.71 -11.33 -7.97
CA GLY A 175 -1.95 -10.09 -7.96
C GLY A 175 -0.69 -10.18 -8.84
N ALA A 176 -0.82 -10.78 -10.02
CA ALA A 176 0.28 -10.96 -10.96
C ALA A 176 0.53 -9.73 -11.83
N HIS A 177 -0.47 -8.89 -12.04
CA HIS A 177 -0.37 -7.66 -12.82
C HIS A 177 0.78 -6.77 -12.35
N ARG A 178 1.43 -6.13 -13.30
CA ARG A 178 2.48 -5.14 -13.04
C ARG A 178 2.13 -3.86 -13.77
N MET A 179 2.37 -2.74 -13.12
CA MET A 179 2.28 -1.45 -13.81
C MET A 179 3.35 -1.37 -14.91
N PRO A 180 3.08 -0.72 -16.04
CA PRO A 180 4.08 -0.43 -17.07
C PRO A 180 5.30 0.25 -16.44
N LYS A 181 6.48 0.00 -16.98
CA LYS A 181 7.67 0.73 -16.57
C LYS A 181 7.44 2.21 -16.79
N PRO A 182 7.84 3.09 -15.85
CA PRO A 182 7.79 4.53 -16.10
C PRO A 182 8.61 4.85 -17.36
N PRO A 183 8.18 5.85 -18.16
CA PRO A 183 8.99 6.31 -19.27
C PRO A 183 10.36 6.73 -18.74
N THR A 184 11.42 6.22 -19.37
CA THR A 184 12.78 6.69 -19.10
C THR A 184 12.81 8.18 -19.39
N LYS A 185 13.18 9.00 -18.39
CA LYS A 185 13.39 10.43 -18.62
C LYS A 185 14.38 10.55 -19.79
N PRO A 186 14.12 11.41 -20.81
CA PRO A 186 15.13 11.72 -21.82
C PRO A 186 16.35 12.20 -21.05
N GLY A 187 17.51 11.60 -21.36
CA GLY A 187 18.77 11.90 -20.69
C GLY A 187 19.01 13.40 -20.71
N LEU A 188 19.31 13.96 -19.53
CA LEU A 188 19.95 15.26 -19.43
C LEU A 188 21.24 15.17 -20.26
N THR A 189 21.22 15.73 -21.45
CA THR A 189 22.43 16.00 -22.21
C THR A 189 23.30 16.84 -21.30
N LYS A 190 24.47 16.29 -20.95
CA LYS A 190 25.52 17.09 -20.30
C LYS A 190 25.86 18.20 -21.27
N GLU A 191 25.38 19.42 -20.99
CA GLU A 191 25.95 20.61 -21.60
C GLU A 191 27.43 20.65 -21.18
N SER A 192 28.30 20.48 -22.16
CA SER A 192 29.73 20.75 -22.02
C SER A 192 29.87 22.23 -21.74
N ALA A 193 30.30 22.56 -20.55
CA ALA A 193 30.73 23.92 -20.20
C ALA A 193 31.96 24.32 -21.05
N PRO A 194 32.07 25.59 -21.41
CA PRO A 194 33.17 26.13 -22.20
C PRO A 194 34.52 26.15 -21.45
#